data_9f6cb484a5f1d9e4b43966cd193cd00b
#
_entry.id   9f6cb484a5f1d9e4b43966cd193cd00b
#
_cell.length_a   1.000
_cell.length_b   1.000
_cell.length_c   1.000
_cell.angle_alpha   90.00
_cell.angle_beta   90.00
_cell.angle_gamma   90.00
#
_symmetry.space_group_name_H-M   'P 1'
#
loop_
_entity.id
_entity.type
_entity.pdbx_description
1 polymer ?
#
loop_
_entity_poly.entity_id
_entity_poly.type
_entity_poly.pdbx_seq_one_letter_code
_entity_poly.pdbx_strand_id
1 'polypeptide(L)'
;LYSTYESENEAYPTTNKKVMILGGGPNRIGQGIEFDYCCVHACFALKKLGYETIMVNCNPETVSTDYDTADRLYFEPLTAEDVLNIIDVEKPDGVLVQFGGQTPLNIARALHEAGAPIWGTPVNTIDLAEDRKRFNKLMEELHITQPAGGTAFNPEEARVVANEIGYPVLIRPSYVLGGRGMAIVFDDAMLLDWLDKNITWTEHPILIDRFLDDAFEVDVDALCDGEHVTIGGIMQHIEEAGVHSGDSACVLPPYKISAYHIEIIREHTQRIGLALGVKGLFN
;
A
#
# COMPACT_ATOMS: atom_id res chain seq x y z
N LEU A 1 -6.72 20.23 -16.90
CA LEU A 1 -8.05 20.58 -16.37
C LEU A 1 -7.97 20.74 -14.86
N TYR A 2 -8.74 21.64 -14.32
CA TYR A 2 -8.88 21.91 -12.87
C TYR A 2 -10.25 22.54 -12.61
N SER A 3 -10.76 22.44 -11.40
CA SER A 3 -12.06 23.04 -11.02
C SER A 3 -11.97 24.54 -10.95
N THR A 4 -13.01 25.22 -11.44
CA THR A 4 -13.18 26.67 -11.36
C THR A 4 -14.62 27.01 -10.95
N TYR A 5 -14.85 28.27 -10.59
CA TYR A 5 -16.20 28.81 -10.32
C TYR A 5 -16.84 29.45 -11.56
N GLU A 6 -16.30 29.19 -12.76
CA GLU A 6 -16.85 29.70 -13.99
C GLU A 6 -18.06 28.87 -14.46
N SER A 7 -18.88 29.47 -15.33
CA SER A 7 -20.12 28.84 -15.80
C SER A 7 -19.91 27.85 -16.93
N GLU A 8 -18.75 27.84 -17.57
CA GLU A 8 -18.44 26.99 -18.72
C GLU A 8 -17.61 25.79 -18.27
N ASN A 9 -17.96 24.60 -18.77
CA ASN A 9 -17.20 23.38 -18.55
C ASN A 9 -16.38 23.07 -19.83
N GLU A 10 -15.07 23.24 -19.74
CA GLU A 10 -14.13 23.01 -20.85
C GLU A 10 -13.57 21.57 -20.90
N ALA A 11 -14.12 20.66 -20.12
CA ALA A 11 -13.64 19.27 -20.12
C ALA A 11 -13.87 18.57 -21.47
N TYR A 12 -15.00 18.86 -22.14
CA TYR A 12 -15.38 18.28 -23.44
C TYR A 12 -15.08 16.75 -23.52
N PRO A 13 -15.75 15.92 -22.68
CA PRO A 13 -15.47 14.51 -22.59
C PRO A 13 -15.77 13.81 -23.92
N THR A 14 -14.93 12.85 -24.29
CA THR A 14 -15.11 12.03 -25.49
C THR A 14 -16.06 10.87 -25.24
N THR A 15 -16.41 10.14 -26.30
CA THR A 15 -17.17 8.87 -26.24
C THR A 15 -16.28 7.63 -26.33
N ASN A 16 -14.95 7.81 -26.27
CA ASN A 16 -13.99 6.73 -26.32
C ASN A 16 -14.07 5.85 -25.07
N LYS A 17 -13.56 4.62 -25.16
CA LYS A 17 -13.30 3.81 -23.95
C LYS A 17 -12.22 4.47 -23.13
N LYS A 18 -12.50 4.72 -21.85
CA LYS A 18 -11.65 5.51 -20.99
C LYS A 18 -11.31 4.79 -19.70
N VAL A 19 -10.07 4.94 -19.24
CA VAL A 19 -9.65 4.47 -17.93
C VAL A 19 -9.04 5.63 -17.16
N MET A 20 -9.53 5.83 -15.95
CA MET A 20 -9.01 6.82 -15.00
C MET A 20 -7.97 6.18 -14.10
N ILE A 21 -6.87 6.89 -13.86
CA ILE A 21 -5.77 6.47 -12.99
C ILE A 21 -5.63 7.53 -11.91
N LEU A 22 -5.67 7.11 -10.65
CA LEU A 22 -5.48 8.01 -9.52
C LEU A 22 -4.00 7.99 -9.10
N GLY A 23 -3.39 9.16 -9.09
CA GLY A 23 -2.00 9.35 -8.69
C GLY A 23 -1.81 9.39 -7.17
N GLY A 24 -0.58 9.65 -6.73
CA GLY A 24 -0.20 9.65 -5.31
C GLY A 24 -0.49 10.94 -4.55
N GLY A 25 -0.80 12.03 -5.26
CA GLY A 25 -0.87 13.36 -4.66
C GLY A 25 0.52 13.90 -4.29
N PRO A 26 0.60 14.81 -3.33
CA PRO A 26 1.87 15.35 -2.86
C PRO A 26 2.78 14.26 -2.29
N ASN A 27 4.09 14.41 -2.50
CA ASN A 27 5.07 13.48 -1.96
C ASN A 27 4.99 13.40 -0.43
N ARG A 28 5.11 12.20 0.10
CA ARG A 28 5.09 11.92 1.55
C ARG A 28 6.37 11.20 1.95
N ILE A 29 6.80 11.41 3.20
CA ILE A 29 7.90 10.63 3.78
C ILE A 29 7.51 9.15 3.77
N GLY A 30 8.41 8.28 3.31
CA GLY A 30 8.19 6.84 3.19
C GLY A 30 7.47 6.40 1.91
N GLN A 31 7.22 7.32 0.97
CA GLN A 31 6.73 7.00 -0.38
C GLN A 31 7.77 7.47 -1.41
N GLY A 32 8.19 6.56 -2.26
CA GLY A 32 9.14 6.84 -3.32
C GLY A 32 8.48 7.13 -4.66
N ILE A 33 9.31 7.31 -5.66
CA ILE A 33 8.88 7.61 -7.05
C ILE A 33 8.21 6.42 -7.75
N GLU A 34 8.34 5.22 -7.20
CA GLU A 34 7.78 3.98 -7.76
C GLU A 34 6.27 4.08 -8.00
N PHE A 35 5.54 4.78 -7.14
CA PHE A 35 4.09 4.98 -7.31
C PHE A 35 3.77 5.81 -8.54
N ASP A 36 4.50 6.91 -8.76
CA ASP A 36 4.31 7.71 -9.96
C ASP A 36 4.75 6.97 -11.22
N TYR A 37 5.85 6.24 -11.15
CA TYR A 37 6.33 5.37 -12.22
C TYR A 37 5.25 4.35 -12.65
N CYS A 38 4.59 3.70 -11.68
CA CYS A 38 3.48 2.78 -11.96
C CYS A 38 2.31 3.49 -12.64
N CYS A 39 1.93 4.69 -12.21
CA CYS A 39 0.88 5.48 -12.85
C CYS A 39 1.22 5.83 -14.30
N VAL A 40 2.44 6.28 -14.56
CA VAL A 40 2.92 6.61 -15.92
C VAL A 40 2.88 5.39 -16.84
N HIS A 41 3.41 4.26 -16.37
CA HIS A 41 3.41 3.03 -17.16
C HIS A 41 2.02 2.45 -17.37
N ALA A 42 1.09 2.64 -16.42
CA ALA A 42 -0.32 2.31 -16.61
C ALA A 42 -0.94 3.13 -17.75
N CYS A 43 -0.68 4.44 -17.82
CA CYS A 43 -1.10 5.28 -18.94
C CYS A 43 -0.59 4.72 -20.26
N PHE A 44 0.71 4.44 -20.36
CA PHE A 44 1.31 3.94 -21.61
C PHE A 44 0.77 2.55 -22.01
N ALA A 45 0.55 1.67 -21.04
CA ALA A 45 -0.01 0.34 -21.32
C ALA A 45 -1.46 0.44 -21.81
N LEU A 46 -2.28 1.26 -21.17
CA LEU A 46 -3.68 1.46 -21.56
C LEU A 46 -3.83 2.12 -22.92
N LYS A 47 -3.00 3.11 -23.26
CA LYS A 47 -2.94 3.71 -24.58
C LYS A 47 -2.64 2.65 -25.67
N LYS A 48 -1.68 1.75 -25.42
CA LYS A 48 -1.36 0.64 -26.33
C LYS A 48 -2.54 -0.33 -26.52
N LEU A 49 -3.41 -0.45 -25.51
CA LEU A 49 -4.63 -1.26 -25.55
C LEU A 49 -5.84 -0.52 -26.18
N GLY A 50 -5.66 0.73 -26.60
CA GLY A 50 -6.69 1.53 -27.25
C GLY A 50 -7.66 2.24 -26.31
N TYR A 51 -7.28 2.41 -25.02
CA TYR A 51 -8.03 3.24 -24.08
C TYR A 51 -7.53 4.68 -24.08
N GLU A 52 -8.44 5.62 -23.98
CA GLU A 52 -8.13 7.00 -23.60
C GLU A 52 -7.82 7.03 -22.10
N THR A 53 -6.71 7.64 -21.74
CA THR A 53 -6.25 7.65 -20.34
C THR A 53 -6.55 8.98 -19.66
N ILE A 54 -7.10 8.91 -18.46
CA ILE A 54 -7.39 10.06 -17.62
C ILE A 54 -6.52 9.95 -16.37
N MET A 55 -5.59 10.88 -16.18
CA MET A 55 -4.80 11.01 -14.97
C MET A 55 -5.48 12.02 -14.02
N VAL A 56 -5.65 11.64 -12.76
CA VAL A 56 -6.02 12.55 -11.68
C VAL A 56 -4.89 12.61 -10.68
N ASN A 57 -4.23 13.75 -10.58
CA ASN A 57 -3.13 13.96 -9.63
C ASN A 57 -2.93 15.45 -9.37
N CYS A 58 -2.37 15.83 -8.22
CA CYS A 58 -2.13 17.21 -7.82
C CYS A 58 -0.66 17.49 -7.43
N ASN A 59 0.27 16.64 -7.84
CA ASN A 59 1.69 16.86 -7.65
C ASN A 59 2.29 17.50 -8.92
N PRO A 60 2.75 18.77 -8.88
CA PRO A 60 3.32 19.43 -10.05
C PRO A 60 4.75 18.97 -10.39
N GLU A 61 5.39 18.25 -9.49
CA GLU A 61 6.80 17.84 -9.58
C GLU A 61 6.93 16.36 -9.96
N THR A 62 6.00 15.83 -10.77
CA THR A 62 6.04 14.42 -11.12
C THR A 62 5.59 14.14 -12.54
N VAL A 63 6.12 13.06 -13.14
CA VAL A 63 5.95 12.72 -14.56
C VAL A 63 4.50 12.36 -14.92
N SER A 64 3.72 11.81 -13.98
CA SER A 64 2.30 11.51 -14.26
C SER A 64 1.48 12.76 -14.57
N THR A 65 1.92 13.93 -14.15
CA THR A 65 1.28 15.22 -14.42
C THR A 65 1.88 15.96 -15.62
N ASP A 66 2.83 15.36 -16.32
CA ASP A 66 3.34 15.91 -17.57
C ASP A 66 2.25 15.85 -18.67
N TYR A 67 2.23 16.86 -19.54
CA TYR A 67 1.19 17.05 -20.55
C TYR A 67 1.11 15.93 -21.59
N ASP A 68 2.16 15.13 -21.75
CA ASP A 68 2.27 14.06 -22.73
C ASP A 68 2.12 12.64 -22.13
N THR A 69 1.95 12.53 -20.82
CA THR A 69 1.81 11.23 -20.14
C THR A 69 0.41 10.62 -20.35
N ALA A 70 -0.64 11.34 -19.97
CA ALA A 70 -2.03 10.90 -20.17
C ALA A 70 -2.69 11.68 -21.33
N ASP A 71 -3.82 11.18 -21.85
CA ASP A 71 -4.60 11.91 -22.86
C ASP A 71 -5.36 13.07 -22.22
N ARG A 72 -5.73 12.91 -20.96
CA ARG A 72 -6.38 13.93 -20.12
C ARG A 72 -5.73 13.98 -18.77
N LEU A 73 -5.44 15.18 -18.30
CA LEU A 73 -4.97 15.44 -16.93
C LEU A 73 -5.98 16.30 -16.19
N TYR A 74 -6.45 15.79 -15.06
CA TYR A 74 -7.17 16.56 -14.06
C TYR A 74 -6.21 16.85 -12.90
N PHE A 75 -5.83 18.10 -12.78
CA PHE A 75 -4.95 18.58 -11.72
C PHE A 75 -5.81 18.99 -10.52
N GLU A 76 -6.27 17.98 -9.78
CA GLU A 76 -7.24 18.11 -8.70
C GLU A 76 -6.80 17.35 -7.46
N PRO A 77 -7.24 17.74 -6.28
CA PRO A 77 -7.03 16.97 -5.07
C PRO A 77 -7.59 15.56 -5.18
N LEU A 78 -6.91 14.61 -4.55
CA LEU A 78 -7.36 13.22 -4.49
C LEU A 78 -8.30 13.01 -3.31
N THR A 79 -9.43 13.73 -3.32
CA THR A 79 -10.56 13.53 -2.40
C THR A 79 -11.66 12.73 -3.09
N ALA A 80 -12.50 12.06 -2.30
CA ALA A 80 -13.62 11.31 -2.88
C ALA A 80 -14.57 12.24 -3.65
N GLU A 81 -14.83 13.45 -3.16
CA GLU A 81 -15.70 14.43 -3.80
C GLU A 81 -15.17 14.86 -5.17
N ASP A 82 -13.90 15.29 -5.25
CA ASP A 82 -13.30 15.76 -6.50
C ASP A 82 -13.25 14.64 -7.53
N VAL A 83 -12.82 13.44 -7.12
CA VAL A 83 -12.73 12.28 -8.01
C VAL A 83 -14.11 11.86 -8.53
N LEU A 84 -15.15 11.84 -7.68
CA LEU A 84 -16.52 11.53 -8.10
C LEU A 84 -17.08 12.56 -9.09
N ASN A 85 -16.78 13.84 -8.90
CA ASN A 85 -17.15 14.89 -9.84
C ASN A 85 -16.50 14.67 -11.21
N ILE A 86 -15.23 14.27 -11.25
CA ILE A 86 -14.55 13.95 -12.51
C ILE A 86 -15.15 12.68 -13.14
N ILE A 87 -15.43 11.64 -12.36
CA ILE A 87 -16.09 10.41 -12.82
C ILE A 87 -17.46 10.75 -13.44
N ASP A 88 -18.21 11.65 -12.83
CA ASP A 88 -19.53 12.06 -13.34
C ASP A 88 -19.45 12.79 -14.69
N VAL A 89 -18.43 13.59 -14.88
CA VAL A 89 -18.17 14.28 -16.17
C VAL A 89 -17.63 13.31 -17.23
N GLU A 90 -16.61 12.54 -16.91
CA GLU A 90 -15.87 11.72 -17.88
C GLU A 90 -16.51 10.37 -18.16
N LYS A 91 -17.25 9.79 -17.21
CA LYS A 91 -17.86 8.45 -17.31
C LYS A 91 -16.85 7.37 -17.74
N PRO A 92 -15.74 7.17 -17.02
CA PRO A 92 -14.74 6.18 -17.38
C PRO A 92 -15.30 4.76 -17.27
N ASP A 93 -14.80 3.86 -18.12
CA ASP A 93 -15.11 2.41 -18.05
C ASP A 93 -14.47 1.75 -16.83
N GLY A 94 -13.37 2.31 -16.34
CA GLY A 94 -12.67 1.80 -15.14
C GLY A 94 -11.86 2.88 -14.42
N VAL A 95 -11.66 2.68 -13.12
CA VAL A 95 -10.84 3.53 -12.23
C VAL A 95 -9.78 2.67 -11.55
N LEU A 96 -8.52 2.99 -11.74
CA LEU A 96 -7.38 2.32 -11.10
C LEU A 96 -6.95 3.09 -9.86
N VAL A 97 -7.04 2.45 -8.69
CA VAL A 97 -6.73 3.05 -7.38
C VAL A 97 -5.43 2.53 -6.76
N GLN A 98 -4.82 1.49 -7.31
CA GLN A 98 -3.75 0.73 -6.64
C GLN A 98 -2.33 1.18 -7.01
N PHE A 99 -2.15 2.16 -7.90
CA PHE A 99 -0.83 2.58 -8.35
C PHE A 99 -0.32 3.86 -7.66
N GLY A 100 -1.20 4.66 -7.08
CA GLY A 100 -0.85 5.94 -6.44
C GLY A 100 -0.47 5.84 -4.96
N GLY A 101 -0.17 4.66 -4.44
CA GLY A 101 0.12 4.44 -3.02
C GLY A 101 -1.11 4.64 -2.13
N GLN A 102 -0.89 5.01 -0.88
CA GLN A 102 -1.94 5.07 0.14
C GLN A 102 -3.04 6.10 -0.15
N THR A 103 -2.72 7.19 -0.85
CA THR A 103 -3.69 8.28 -1.10
C THR A 103 -4.95 7.79 -1.82
N PRO A 104 -4.87 7.16 -3.00
CA PRO A 104 -6.06 6.64 -3.67
C PRO A 104 -6.68 5.42 -2.96
N LEU A 105 -5.89 4.61 -2.26
CA LEU A 105 -6.42 3.49 -1.47
C LEU A 105 -7.35 3.96 -0.35
N ASN A 106 -7.03 5.06 0.31
CA ASN A 106 -7.84 5.63 1.39
C ASN A 106 -9.25 6.07 0.93
N ILE A 107 -9.42 6.44 -0.34
CA ILE A 107 -10.71 6.86 -0.89
C ILE A 107 -11.41 5.75 -1.68
N ALA A 108 -10.75 4.60 -1.92
CA ALA A 108 -11.27 3.52 -2.77
C ALA A 108 -12.63 3.00 -2.31
N ARG A 109 -12.85 2.86 -0.99
CA ARG A 109 -14.14 2.44 -0.43
C ARG A 109 -15.24 3.44 -0.74
N ALA A 110 -15.01 4.74 -0.49
CA ALA A 110 -16.01 5.78 -0.75
C ALA A 110 -16.37 5.86 -2.25
N LEU A 111 -15.38 5.72 -3.13
CA LEU A 111 -15.60 5.65 -4.57
C LEU A 111 -16.44 4.42 -4.96
N HIS A 112 -16.14 3.27 -4.41
CA HIS A 112 -16.87 2.04 -4.67
C HIS A 112 -18.33 2.11 -4.20
N GLU A 113 -18.56 2.61 -2.99
CA GLU A 113 -19.90 2.78 -2.41
C GLU A 113 -20.74 3.80 -3.22
N ALA A 114 -20.10 4.77 -3.84
CA ALA A 114 -20.73 5.71 -4.77
C ALA A 114 -20.96 5.13 -6.19
N GLY A 115 -20.56 3.87 -6.44
CA GLY A 115 -20.77 3.19 -7.72
C GLY A 115 -19.68 3.39 -8.76
N ALA A 116 -18.52 3.92 -8.40
CA ALA A 116 -17.38 4.04 -9.31
C ALA A 116 -16.91 2.65 -9.79
N PRO A 117 -16.60 2.49 -11.09
CA PRO A 117 -16.17 1.22 -11.67
C PRO A 117 -14.70 0.93 -11.34
N ILE A 118 -14.41 0.48 -10.12
CA ILE A 118 -13.03 0.16 -9.70
C ILE A 118 -12.53 -1.07 -10.46
N TRP A 119 -11.39 -0.94 -11.16
CA TRP A 119 -10.69 -2.01 -11.85
C TRP A 119 -9.43 -2.42 -11.07
N GLY A 120 -9.01 -3.68 -11.29
CA GLY A 120 -7.87 -4.26 -10.60
C GLY A 120 -8.30 -5.00 -9.34
N THR A 121 -7.54 -4.85 -8.27
CA THR A 121 -7.81 -5.51 -6.99
C THR A 121 -9.13 -5.01 -6.38
N PRO A 122 -10.06 -5.91 -6.00
CA PRO A 122 -11.34 -5.53 -5.40
C PRO A 122 -11.13 -4.75 -4.09
N VAL A 123 -12.01 -3.77 -3.83
CA VAL A 123 -11.91 -2.92 -2.62
C VAL A 123 -11.95 -3.76 -1.33
N ASN A 124 -12.78 -4.81 -1.28
CA ASN A 124 -12.79 -5.70 -0.10
C ASN A 124 -11.46 -6.43 0.11
N THR A 125 -10.72 -6.73 -0.95
CA THR A 125 -9.37 -7.30 -0.87
C THR A 125 -8.37 -6.28 -0.32
N ILE A 126 -8.46 -5.02 -0.78
CA ILE A 126 -7.66 -3.91 -0.26
C ILE A 126 -7.90 -3.76 1.24
N ASP A 127 -9.16 -3.68 1.66
CA ASP A 127 -9.54 -3.60 3.07
C ASP A 127 -9.07 -4.80 3.90
N LEU A 128 -9.11 -6.00 3.32
CA LEU A 128 -8.65 -7.21 4.01
C LEU A 128 -7.13 -7.18 4.21
N ALA A 129 -6.37 -6.68 3.23
CA ALA A 129 -4.92 -6.55 3.32
C ALA A 129 -4.49 -5.47 4.33
N GLU A 130 -5.26 -4.39 4.43
CA GLU A 130 -5.00 -3.27 5.36
C GLU A 130 -5.45 -3.60 6.80
N ASP A 131 -6.46 -4.44 6.99
CA ASP A 131 -6.95 -4.83 8.31
C ASP A 131 -6.10 -5.96 8.89
N ARG A 132 -5.24 -5.60 9.86
CA ARG A 132 -4.33 -6.55 10.50
C ARG A 132 -5.02 -7.79 11.07
N LYS A 133 -6.20 -7.64 11.70
CA LYS A 133 -6.90 -8.78 12.31
C LYS A 133 -7.43 -9.74 11.26
N ARG A 134 -7.99 -9.19 10.18
CA ARG A 134 -8.49 -9.98 9.06
C ARG A 134 -7.34 -10.64 8.31
N PHE A 135 -6.24 -9.91 8.10
CA PHE A 135 -5.05 -10.44 7.45
C PHE A 135 -4.39 -11.56 8.27
N ASN A 136 -4.20 -11.36 9.58
CA ASN A 136 -3.65 -12.38 10.47
C ASN A 136 -4.49 -13.67 10.43
N LYS A 137 -5.82 -13.54 10.48
CA LYS A 137 -6.73 -14.69 10.38
C LYS A 137 -6.55 -15.43 9.04
N LEU A 138 -6.41 -14.71 7.93
CA LEU A 138 -6.14 -15.31 6.64
C LEU A 138 -4.80 -16.08 6.64
N MET A 139 -3.75 -15.52 7.25
CA MET A 139 -2.46 -16.22 7.36
C MET A 139 -2.56 -17.49 8.21
N GLU A 140 -3.34 -17.48 9.30
CA GLU A 140 -3.65 -18.68 10.10
C GLU A 140 -4.37 -19.74 9.26
N GLU A 141 -5.40 -19.37 8.50
CA GLU A 141 -6.12 -20.26 7.60
C GLU A 141 -5.22 -20.85 6.51
N LEU A 142 -4.27 -20.07 6.05
CA LEU A 142 -3.25 -20.50 5.09
C LEU A 142 -2.10 -21.28 5.74
N HIS A 143 -2.05 -21.43 7.06
CA HIS A 143 -0.94 -22.02 7.80
C HIS A 143 0.41 -21.37 7.47
N ILE A 144 0.42 -20.04 7.31
CA ILE A 144 1.61 -19.24 7.10
C ILE A 144 2.01 -18.62 8.45
N THR A 145 3.21 -18.94 8.90
CA THR A 145 3.74 -18.46 10.18
C THR A 145 3.97 -16.96 10.13
N GLN A 146 3.51 -16.28 11.16
CA GLN A 146 3.76 -14.86 11.40
C GLN A 146 4.48 -14.67 12.74
N PRO A 147 5.25 -13.58 12.93
CA PRO A 147 5.71 -13.20 14.26
C PRO A 147 4.52 -13.04 15.20
N ALA A 148 4.67 -13.48 16.44
CA ALA A 148 3.67 -13.22 17.46
C ALA A 148 3.50 -11.71 17.62
N GLY A 149 2.26 -11.25 17.69
CA GLY A 149 1.95 -9.83 17.79
C GLY A 149 0.61 -9.56 18.45
N GLY A 150 0.44 -8.34 18.93
CA GLY A 150 -0.81 -7.89 19.55
C GLY A 150 -0.99 -6.38 19.48
N THR A 151 -2.11 -5.93 20.00
CA THR A 151 -2.47 -4.51 20.04
C THR A 151 -2.79 -4.10 21.47
N ALA A 152 -2.48 -2.86 21.84
CA ALA A 152 -2.78 -2.31 23.14
C ALA A 152 -3.30 -0.88 23.04
N PHE A 153 -4.25 -0.53 23.91
CA PHE A 153 -4.88 0.79 23.97
C PHE A 153 -4.43 1.59 25.21
N ASN A 154 -3.63 0.99 26.08
CA ASN A 154 -3.07 1.63 27.27
C ASN A 154 -1.78 0.93 27.70
N PRO A 155 -0.99 1.53 28.62
CA PRO A 155 0.30 0.97 29.05
C PRO A 155 0.21 -0.41 29.71
N GLU A 156 -0.86 -0.68 30.45
CA GLU A 156 -1.03 -1.96 31.14
C GLU A 156 -1.30 -3.09 30.16
N GLU A 157 -2.19 -2.87 29.18
CA GLU A 157 -2.40 -3.80 28.07
C GLU A 157 -1.11 -4.04 27.27
N ALA A 158 -0.35 -2.97 26.99
CA ALA A 158 0.92 -3.08 26.29
C ALA A 158 1.89 -4.00 27.03
N ARG A 159 1.99 -3.85 28.37
CA ARG A 159 2.83 -4.69 29.21
C ARG A 159 2.38 -6.16 29.17
N VAL A 160 1.08 -6.42 29.28
CA VAL A 160 0.54 -7.77 29.22
C VAL A 160 0.87 -8.42 27.86
N VAL A 161 0.58 -7.75 26.76
CA VAL A 161 0.86 -8.23 25.40
C VAL A 161 2.36 -8.50 25.21
N ALA A 162 3.23 -7.56 25.63
CA ALA A 162 4.68 -7.73 25.47
C ALA A 162 5.21 -8.93 26.27
N ASN A 163 4.69 -9.17 27.46
CA ASN A 163 5.07 -10.33 28.28
C ASN A 163 4.55 -11.65 27.71
N GLU A 164 3.36 -11.66 27.11
CA GLU A 164 2.84 -12.86 26.44
C GLU A 164 3.65 -13.21 25.18
N ILE A 165 4.04 -12.21 24.38
CA ILE A 165 4.90 -12.38 23.20
C ILE A 165 6.33 -12.76 23.61
N GLY A 166 6.82 -12.21 24.71
CA GLY A 166 8.21 -12.31 25.18
C GLY A 166 9.12 -11.29 24.49
N TYR A 167 10.06 -10.73 25.27
CA TYR A 167 11.05 -9.77 24.78
C TYR A 167 12.16 -10.43 23.95
N PRO A 168 12.82 -9.68 23.01
CA PRO A 168 12.55 -8.30 22.65
C PRO A 168 11.29 -8.16 21.79
N VAL A 169 10.62 -7.01 21.90
CA VAL A 169 9.47 -6.67 21.05
C VAL A 169 9.69 -5.36 20.32
N LEU A 170 9.10 -5.26 19.13
CA LEU A 170 9.01 -4.04 18.34
C LEU A 170 7.68 -3.36 18.65
N ILE A 171 7.74 -2.09 19.03
CA ILE A 171 6.55 -1.27 19.27
C ILE A 171 6.41 -0.26 18.14
N ARG A 172 5.19 -0.06 17.68
CA ARG A 172 4.86 0.99 16.70
C ARG A 172 3.45 1.53 16.90
N PRO A 173 3.23 2.85 16.78
CA PRO A 173 1.89 3.41 16.70
C PRO A 173 1.19 2.93 15.42
N SER A 174 -0.14 2.77 15.45
CA SER A 174 -0.91 2.28 14.30
C SER A 174 -0.89 3.22 13.08
N TYR A 175 -0.57 4.50 13.28
CA TYR A 175 -0.65 5.55 12.25
C TYR A 175 0.66 6.33 12.08
N VAL A 176 1.79 5.62 11.96
CA VAL A 176 3.06 6.28 11.68
C VAL A 176 3.61 5.81 10.34
N LEU A 177 3.86 6.76 9.45
CA LEU A 177 4.52 6.54 8.17
C LEU A 177 6.04 6.69 8.30
N GLY A 178 6.80 5.85 7.58
CA GLY A 178 8.24 6.00 7.44
C GLY A 178 9.04 5.64 8.68
N GLY A 179 8.61 4.66 9.49
CA GLY A 179 9.40 4.15 10.63
C GLY A 179 9.56 5.11 11.81
N ARG A 180 8.97 6.30 11.76
CA ARG A 180 8.99 7.24 12.89
C ARG A 180 8.19 6.69 14.06
N GLY A 181 8.77 6.78 15.26
CA GLY A 181 8.10 6.35 16.48
C GLY A 181 8.05 4.82 16.64
N MET A 182 8.93 4.07 15.99
CA MET A 182 9.15 2.65 16.30
C MET A 182 10.30 2.50 17.28
N ALA A 183 10.21 1.49 18.14
CA ALA A 183 11.30 1.13 19.04
C ALA A 183 11.35 -0.37 19.32
N ILE A 184 12.57 -0.89 19.42
CA ILE A 184 12.81 -2.22 19.95
C ILE A 184 13.02 -2.08 21.46
N VAL A 185 12.23 -2.80 22.22
CA VAL A 185 12.31 -2.79 23.69
C VAL A 185 12.61 -4.18 24.21
N PHE A 186 13.41 -4.23 25.29
CA PHE A 186 13.99 -5.47 25.80
C PHE A 186 13.42 -5.90 27.15
N ASP A 187 12.66 -5.01 27.81
CA ASP A 187 12.01 -5.26 29.09
C ASP A 187 10.85 -4.31 29.39
N ASP A 188 10.11 -4.58 30.47
CA ASP A 188 8.97 -3.78 30.91
C ASP A 188 9.34 -2.32 31.24
N ALA A 189 10.52 -2.10 31.82
CA ALA A 189 10.94 -0.76 32.20
C ALA A 189 11.18 0.12 30.98
N MET A 190 11.86 -0.42 29.99
CA MET A 190 12.09 0.26 28.71
C MET A 190 10.80 0.47 27.94
N LEU A 191 9.87 -0.50 27.97
CA LEU A 191 8.54 -0.39 27.36
C LEU A 191 7.78 0.80 27.93
N LEU A 192 7.63 0.85 29.25
CA LEU A 192 6.84 1.87 29.93
C LEU A 192 7.47 3.27 29.78
N ASP A 193 8.80 3.38 29.90
CA ASP A 193 9.52 4.64 29.70
C ASP A 193 9.32 5.17 28.26
N TRP A 194 9.39 4.29 27.27
CA TRP A 194 9.17 4.68 25.88
C TRP A 194 7.73 5.12 25.61
N LEU A 195 6.74 4.39 26.16
CA LEU A 195 5.31 4.73 26.02
C LEU A 195 5.00 6.09 26.62
N ASP A 196 5.52 6.38 27.81
CA ASP A 196 5.32 7.67 28.50
C ASP A 196 5.89 8.85 27.70
N LYS A 197 7.05 8.67 27.06
CA LYS A 197 7.74 9.72 26.31
C LYS A 197 7.19 9.96 24.89
N ASN A 198 6.63 8.93 24.25
CA ASN A 198 6.39 8.96 22.80
C ASN A 198 4.92 8.78 22.41
N ILE A 199 4.06 8.28 23.30
CA ILE A 199 2.67 7.97 22.97
C ILE A 199 1.71 8.92 23.67
N THR A 200 0.88 9.57 22.84
CA THR A 200 -0.37 10.16 23.32
C THR A 200 -1.49 9.17 23.01
N TRP A 201 -2.07 8.60 24.03
CA TRP A 201 -3.12 7.60 23.89
C TRP A 201 -4.38 8.20 23.27
N THR A 202 -4.87 7.55 22.22
CA THR A 202 -6.04 7.93 21.43
C THR A 202 -6.95 6.70 21.24
N GLU A 203 -7.94 6.82 20.38
CA GLU A 203 -8.78 5.68 19.98
C GLU A 203 -8.01 4.61 19.17
N HIS A 204 -6.78 4.93 18.75
CA HIS A 204 -5.96 4.03 17.95
C HIS A 204 -4.98 3.24 18.83
N PRO A 205 -4.91 1.91 18.64
CA PRO A 205 -3.99 1.08 19.41
C PRO A 205 -2.54 1.29 18.97
N ILE A 206 -1.62 0.92 19.86
CA ILE A 206 -0.25 0.62 19.46
C ILE A 206 -0.14 -0.85 19.05
N LEU A 207 0.81 -1.13 18.18
CA LEU A 207 1.15 -2.47 17.71
C LEU A 207 2.40 -2.94 18.43
N ILE A 208 2.39 -4.18 18.89
CA ILE A 208 3.51 -4.81 19.57
C ILE A 208 3.76 -6.14 18.89
N ASP A 209 4.94 -6.32 18.33
CA ASP A 209 5.31 -7.52 17.59
C ASP A 209 6.58 -8.13 18.17
N ARG A 210 6.73 -9.46 18.11
CA ARG A 210 7.99 -10.13 18.40
C ARG A 210 9.07 -9.58 17.50
N PHE A 211 10.14 -9.06 18.07
CA PHE A 211 11.33 -8.71 17.28
C PHE A 211 12.15 -9.97 17.00
N LEU A 212 12.57 -10.12 15.76
CA LEU A 212 13.39 -11.24 15.32
C LEU A 212 14.82 -10.76 15.14
N ASP A 213 15.71 -11.14 16.05
CA ASP A 213 17.14 -10.88 15.92
C ASP A 213 17.73 -11.72 14.77
N ASP A 214 18.77 -11.22 14.13
CA ASP A 214 19.50 -11.87 13.04
C ASP A 214 18.62 -12.33 11.85
N ALA A 215 17.47 -11.71 11.66
CA ALA A 215 16.57 -12.00 10.56
C ALA A 215 17.06 -11.33 9.26
N PHE A 216 16.90 -12.03 8.14
CA PHE A 216 17.02 -11.43 6.81
C PHE A 216 15.67 -10.92 6.35
N GLU A 217 15.64 -9.68 5.93
CA GLU A 217 14.46 -9.09 5.31
C GLU A 217 14.45 -9.38 3.81
N VAL A 218 13.30 -9.78 3.30
CA VAL A 218 13.10 -10.16 1.91
C VAL A 218 11.78 -9.58 1.41
N ASP A 219 11.85 -8.82 0.33
CA ASP A 219 10.67 -8.35 -0.40
C ASP A 219 10.39 -9.23 -1.61
N VAL A 220 9.13 -9.41 -1.93
CA VAL A 220 8.68 -10.16 -3.10
C VAL A 220 7.69 -9.34 -3.91
N ASP A 221 8.10 -8.96 -5.11
CA ASP A 221 7.19 -8.35 -6.07
C ASP A 221 6.52 -9.41 -6.94
N ALA A 222 5.21 -9.37 -7.02
CA ALA A 222 4.42 -10.32 -7.78
C ALA A 222 3.25 -9.66 -8.52
N LEU A 223 2.78 -10.37 -9.54
CA LEU A 223 1.61 -10.03 -10.33
C LEU A 223 0.59 -11.17 -10.25
N CYS A 224 -0.67 -10.85 -9.97
CA CYS A 224 -1.76 -11.79 -9.96
C CYS A 224 -2.88 -11.36 -10.92
N ASP A 225 -3.45 -12.32 -11.65
CA ASP A 225 -4.63 -12.08 -12.52
C ASP A 225 -5.95 -12.56 -11.89
N GLY A 226 -5.88 -13.08 -10.66
CA GLY A 226 -6.98 -13.69 -9.92
C GLY A 226 -6.98 -15.21 -9.99
N GLU A 227 -6.23 -15.83 -10.90
CA GLU A 227 -6.13 -17.29 -11.08
C GLU A 227 -4.67 -17.77 -11.00
N HIS A 228 -3.73 -16.93 -11.42
CA HIS A 228 -2.29 -17.24 -11.45
C HIS A 228 -1.49 -16.12 -10.82
N VAL A 229 -0.42 -16.51 -10.15
CA VAL A 229 0.57 -15.59 -9.57
C VAL A 229 1.90 -15.76 -10.27
N THR A 230 2.44 -14.67 -10.79
CA THR A 230 3.79 -14.61 -11.37
C THR A 230 4.67 -13.76 -10.47
N ILE A 231 5.75 -14.34 -9.96
CA ILE A 231 6.72 -13.63 -9.14
C ILE A 231 7.69 -12.89 -10.07
N GLY A 232 7.71 -11.58 -9.96
CA GLY A 232 8.61 -10.70 -10.70
C GLY A 232 10.02 -10.70 -10.13
N GLY A 233 10.15 -10.72 -8.81
CA GLY A 233 11.43 -10.75 -8.12
C GLY A 233 11.31 -11.10 -6.65
N ILE A 234 12.38 -11.70 -6.13
CA ILE A 234 12.59 -11.90 -4.69
C ILE A 234 13.88 -11.16 -4.36
N MET A 235 13.78 -10.12 -3.54
CA MET A 235 14.87 -9.20 -3.21
C MET A 235 15.27 -9.39 -1.76
N GLN A 236 16.56 -9.58 -1.51
CA GLN A 236 17.11 -9.61 -0.16
C GLN A 236 17.64 -8.24 0.23
N HIS A 237 17.28 -7.73 1.39
CA HIS A 237 17.83 -6.51 1.95
C HIS A 237 19.27 -6.71 2.39
N ILE A 238 20.11 -5.69 2.18
CA ILE A 238 21.51 -5.67 2.65
C ILE A 238 21.57 -5.18 4.08
N GLU A 239 20.74 -4.18 4.41
CA GLU A 239 20.58 -3.64 5.74
C GLU A 239 19.93 -4.67 6.68
N GLU A 240 20.12 -4.45 7.97
CA GLU A 240 19.49 -5.28 9.00
C GLU A 240 17.97 -5.15 8.99
N ALA A 241 17.28 -6.23 9.37
CA ALA A 241 15.83 -6.22 9.46
C ALA A 241 15.32 -5.12 10.41
N GLY A 242 14.27 -4.41 9.97
CA GLY A 242 13.70 -3.27 10.67
C GLY A 242 14.11 -1.90 10.13
N VAL A 243 15.03 -1.85 9.18
CA VAL A 243 15.25 -0.63 8.36
C VAL A 243 14.13 -0.54 7.34
N HIS A 244 13.57 0.67 7.16
CA HIS A 244 12.48 0.87 6.18
C HIS A 244 12.93 0.45 4.78
N SER A 245 12.09 -0.28 4.05
CA SER A 245 12.43 -0.85 2.73
C SER A 245 12.85 0.21 1.70
N GLY A 246 12.27 1.40 1.76
CA GLY A 246 12.67 2.53 0.91
C GLY A 246 14.08 3.09 1.18
N ASP A 247 14.66 2.77 2.34
CA ASP A 247 15.99 3.20 2.78
C ASP A 247 17.01 2.04 2.72
N SER A 248 16.57 0.85 2.33
CA SER A 248 17.39 -0.36 2.24
C SER A 248 17.88 -0.61 0.83
N ALA A 249 19.16 -0.91 0.66
CA ALA A 249 19.66 -1.48 -0.59
C ALA A 249 19.26 -2.95 -0.71
N CYS A 250 18.84 -3.36 -1.88
CA CYS A 250 18.37 -4.73 -2.15
C CYS A 250 19.24 -5.44 -3.18
N VAL A 251 19.37 -6.76 -3.03
CA VAL A 251 20.06 -7.64 -3.98
C VAL A 251 19.07 -8.61 -4.61
N LEU A 252 19.09 -8.67 -5.93
CA LEU A 252 18.30 -9.58 -6.76
C LEU A 252 19.22 -10.37 -7.70
N PRO A 253 19.26 -11.71 -7.66
CA PRO A 253 18.54 -12.60 -6.74
C PRO A 253 19.14 -12.59 -5.31
N PRO A 254 18.41 -13.11 -4.29
CA PRO A 254 18.93 -13.26 -2.94
C PRO A 254 20.21 -14.10 -2.91
N TYR A 255 21.19 -13.71 -2.09
CA TYR A 255 22.49 -14.41 -2.03
C TYR A 255 22.74 -15.15 -0.71
N LYS A 256 22.05 -14.81 0.37
CA LYS A 256 22.13 -15.49 1.67
C LYS A 256 20.93 -16.39 1.96
N ILE A 257 19.88 -16.30 1.16
CA ILE A 257 18.68 -17.13 1.33
C ILE A 257 18.87 -18.46 0.62
N SER A 258 18.69 -19.57 1.31
CA SER A 258 18.82 -20.90 0.71
C SER A 258 17.74 -21.16 -0.33
N ALA A 259 18.04 -22.03 -1.32
CA ALA A 259 17.06 -22.44 -2.34
C ALA A 259 15.78 -23.02 -1.71
N TYR A 260 15.91 -23.73 -0.58
CA TYR A 260 14.77 -24.28 0.16
C TYR A 260 13.83 -23.15 0.66
N HIS A 261 14.38 -22.09 1.26
CA HIS A 261 13.56 -20.98 1.73
C HIS A 261 12.99 -20.14 0.58
N ILE A 262 13.71 -20.03 -0.54
CA ILE A 262 13.20 -19.35 -1.74
C ILE A 262 11.94 -20.04 -2.26
N GLU A 263 11.91 -21.37 -2.29
CA GLU A 263 10.71 -22.12 -2.71
C GLU A 263 9.54 -21.95 -1.72
N ILE A 264 9.81 -21.91 -0.40
CA ILE A 264 8.77 -21.59 0.60
C ILE A 264 8.21 -20.19 0.37
N ILE A 265 9.06 -19.19 0.15
CA ILE A 265 8.65 -17.82 -0.12
C ILE A 265 7.78 -17.78 -1.38
N ARG A 266 8.16 -18.48 -2.45
CA ARG A 266 7.36 -18.58 -3.68
C ARG A 266 5.97 -19.18 -3.41
N GLU A 267 5.93 -20.31 -2.71
CA GLU A 267 4.67 -20.97 -2.36
C GLU A 267 3.77 -20.05 -1.52
N HIS A 268 4.33 -19.41 -0.49
CA HIS A 268 3.58 -18.47 0.35
C HIS A 268 3.03 -17.31 -0.47
N THR A 269 3.84 -16.67 -1.31
CA THR A 269 3.43 -15.57 -2.18
C THR A 269 2.27 -15.96 -3.08
N GLN A 270 2.35 -17.13 -3.73
CA GLN A 270 1.28 -17.63 -4.59
C GLN A 270 -0.02 -17.86 -3.81
N ARG A 271 0.07 -18.51 -2.65
CA ARG A 271 -1.10 -18.81 -1.81
C ARG A 271 -1.75 -17.55 -1.27
N ILE A 272 -0.96 -16.58 -0.84
CA ILE A 272 -1.46 -15.27 -0.35
C ILE A 272 -2.16 -14.51 -1.47
N GLY A 273 -1.53 -14.36 -2.63
CA GLY A 273 -2.09 -13.61 -3.76
C GLY A 273 -3.43 -14.18 -4.24
N LEU A 274 -3.53 -15.52 -4.35
CA LEU A 274 -4.77 -16.20 -4.74
C LEU A 274 -5.84 -16.11 -3.66
N ALA A 275 -5.50 -16.30 -2.39
CA ALA A 275 -6.46 -16.25 -1.28
C ALA A 275 -7.01 -14.85 -1.05
N LEU A 276 -6.21 -13.82 -1.25
CA LEU A 276 -6.65 -12.42 -1.24
C LEU A 276 -7.52 -12.08 -2.45
N GLY A 277 -7.39 -12.80 -3.56
CA GLY A 277 -8.05 -12.47 -4.81
C GLY A 277 -7.50 -11.21 -5.45
N VAL A 278 -6.17 -11.02 -5.36
CA VAL A 278 -5.48 -9.87 -5.95
C VAL A 278 -5.64 -9.87 -7.47
N LYS A 279 -5.80 -8.69 -8.04
CA LYS A 279 -5.73 -8.46 -9.50
C LYS A 279 -4.82 -7.27 -9.79
N GLY A 280 -3.61 -7.56 -10.21
CA GLY A 280 -2.56 -6.58 -10.46
C GLY A 280 -1.29 -6.88 -9.67
N LEU A 281 -0.51 -5.83 -9.43
CA LEU A 281 0.72 -5.90 -8.66
C LEU A 281 0.43 -6.03 -7.16
N PHE A 282 1.28 -6.79 -6.46
CA PHE A 282 1.33 -6.84 -5.01
C PHE A 282 2.73 -7.17 -4.52
N ASN A 283 3.04 -6.62 -3.38
CA ASN A 283 4.29 -6.82 -2.66
C ASN A 283 3.99 -7.46 -1.30
#